data_88bbf0a513fac5cf6a1189c998b5d3d8
#
_entry.id   88bbf0a513fac5cf6a1189c998b5d3d8
#
_cell.length_a   1.000
_cell.length_b   1.000
_cell.length_c   1.000
_cell.angle_alpha   90.00
_cell.angle_beta   90.00
_cell.angle_gamma   90.00
#
_symmetry.space_group_name_H-M   'P 1'
#
loop_
_entity.id
_entity.type
_entity.pdbx_description
1 polymer ?
#
loop_
_entity_poly.entity_id
_entity_poly.type
_entity_poly.pdbx_seq_one_letter_code
_entity_poly.pdbx_strand_id
1 'polypeptide(L)'
;MLQLVLAAPRSGSGKTTAACALLAALTVRGLTPCAFKSGPDYIDPMFHRAVLGVESHNLDLFFSAPQTARALYARHAAGHGAAVVEGAMGYYDGLGGVTDTASAWQLADTLDLPALLVVRPKGGKPDAGGGAARADGVPHTASYRGNFAQ
;
A
#
# COMPACT_ATOMS: atom_id res chain seq x y z
N MET A 1 9.18 -13.23 -5.42
CA MET A 1 9.15 -11.77 -5.18
C MET A 1 7.98 -11.45 -4.26
N LEU A 2 8.20 -10.70 -3.19
CA LEU A 2 7.13 -10.20 -2.31
C LEU A 2 6.44 -9.01 -3.00
N GLN A 3 5.11 -9.05 -3.13
CA GLN A 3 4.35 -8.00 -3.80
C GLN A 3 3.06 -7.72 -3.02
N LEU A 4 2.75 -6.46 -2.74
CA LEU A 4 1.53 -6.08 -2.06
C LEU A 4 1.15 -4.61 -2.29
N VAL A 5 -0.12 -4.31 -2.09
CA VAL A 5 -0.64 -2.94 -1.94
C VAL A 5 -0.82 -2.65 -0.46
N LEU A 6 -0.18 -1.60 0.04
CA LEU A 6 -0.37 -1.09 1.38
C LEU A 6 -1.48 -0.03 1.37
N ALA A 7 -2.58 -0.31 2.02
CA ALA A 7 -3.75 0.56 2.03
C ALA A 7 -4.26 0.81 3.45
N ALA A 8 -5.29 1.61 3.60
CA ALA A 8 -5.95 1.86 4.88
C ALA A 8 -7.43 2.19 4.66
N PRO A 9 -8.29 2.03 5.66
CA PRO A 9 -9.71 2.37 5.53
C PRO A 9 -9.97 3.85 5.25
N ARG A 10 -9.01 4.74 5.60
CA ARG A 10 -9.11 6.19 5.40
C ARG A 10 -7.75 6.86 5.37
N SER A 11 -7.72 8.11 4.91
CA SER A 11 -6.53 8.97 5.00
C SER A 11 -6.10 9.19 6.45
N GLY A 12 -4.81 9.48 6.67
CA GLY A 12 -4.25 9.75 8.01
C GLY A 12 -4.10 8.51 8.90
N SER A 13 -4.27 7.30 8.40
CA SER A 13 -4.13 6.06 9.17
C SER A 13 -2.67 5.61 9.38
N GLY A 14 -1.68 6.34 8.85
CA GLY A 14 -0.26 6.02 8.98
C GLY A 14 0.31 5.15 7.85
N LYS A 15 -0.33 5.11 6.68
CA LYS A 15 0.15 4.35 5.51
C LYS A 15 1.60 4.66 5.16
N THR A 16 1.94 5.94 4.98
CA THR A 16 3.28 6.37 4.59
C THR A 16 4.34 5.95 5.61
N THR A 17 4.04 6.09 6.91
CA THR A 17 4.94 5.61 7.96
C THR A 17 5.14 4.10 7.88
N ALA A 18 4.06 3.34 7.69
CA ALA A 18 4.12 1.89 7.55
C ALA A 18 4.84 1.45 6.26
N ALA A 19 4.63 2.17 5.14
CA ALA A 19 5.36 1.93 3.90
C ALA A 19 6.86 2.13 4.06
N CYS A 20 7.27 3.26 4.64
CA CYS A 20 8.68 3.55 4.90
C CYS A 20 9.33 2.51 5.84
N ALA A 21 8.64 2.13 6.91
CA ALA A 21 9.12 1.10 7.83
C ALA A 21 9.27 -0.26 7.15
N LEU A 22 8.29 -0.65 6.32
CA LEU A 22 8.33 -1.90 5.56
C LEU A 22 9.48 -1.90 4.55
N LEU A 23 9.63 -0.83 3.76
CA LEU A 23 10.70 -0.69 2.78
C LEU A 23 12.08 -0.77 3.46
N ALA A 24 12.28 -0.05 4.57
CA ALA A 24 13.52 -0.10 5.35
C ALA A 24 13.79 -1.52 5.88
N ALA A 25 12.78 -2.19 6.42
CA ALA A 25 12.91 -3.55 6.93
C ALA A 25 13.25 -4.57 5.83
N LEU A 26 12.68 -4.42 4.64
CA LEU A 26 12.98 -5.26 3.48
C LEU A 26 14.43 -5.06 3.01
N THR A 27 14.89 -3.79 2.98
CA THR A 27 16.28 -3.46 2.63
C THR A 27 17.27 -4.06 3.62
N VAL A 28 17.02 -3.91 4.93
CA VAL A 28 17.89 -4.50 5.99
C VAL A 28 17.96 -6.01 5.90
N ARG A 29 16.91 -6.67 5.41
CA ARG A 29 16.89 -8.12 5.18
C ARG A 29 17.56 -8.57 3.88
N GLY A 30 18.20 -7.67 3.17
CA GLY A 30 18.92 -7.98 1.91
C GLY A 30 18.02 -8.13 0.70
N LEU A 31 16.72 -7.81 0.82
CA LEU A 31 15.84 -7.67 -0.32
C LEU A 31 16.08 -6.32 -0.97
N THR A 32 15.98 -6.29 -2.30
CA THR A 32 16.05 -5.03 -3.06
C THR A 32 14.62 -4.55 -3.35
N PRO A 33 13.97 -3.81 -2.43
CA PRO A 33 12.61 -3.37 -2.66
C PRO A 33 12.55 -2.24 -3.69
N CYS A 34 11.45 -2.18 -4.45
CA CYS A 34 10.98 -0.99 -5.14
C CYS A 34 9.64 -0.54 -4.57
N ALA A 35 9.36 0.75 -4.69
CA ALA A 35 8.13 1.35 -4.18
C ALA A 35 7.31 1.96 -5.31
N PHE A 36 6.00 1.95 -5.12
CA PHE A 36 5.07 2.65 -6.00
C PHE A 36 4.09 3.45 -5.14
N LYS A 37 3.74 4.63 -5.59
CA LYS A 37 2.71 5.47 -4.98
C LYS A 37 1.51 5.55 -5.90
N SER A 38 0.31 5.28 -5.38
CA SER A 38 -0.94 5.53 -6.09
C SER A 38 -1.16 7.04 -6.21
N GLY A 39 -1.45 7.50 -7.43
CA GLY A 39 -1.69 8.90 -7.71
C GLY A 39 -0.42 9.74 -8.00
N PRO A 40 -0.58 11.02 -8.35
CA PRO A 40 0.50 11.93 -8.75
C PRO A 40 1.19 12.54 -7.52
N ASP A 41 1.80 11.74 -6.69
CA ASP A 41 2.52 12.17 -5.49
C ASP A 41 4.02 12.31 -5.79
N TYR A 42 4.61 13.44 -5.43
CA TYR A 42 6.04 13.70 -5.59
C TYR A 42 6.83 13.53 -4.29
N ILE A 43 6.19 13.75 -3.15
CA ILE A 43 6.86 13.81 -1.85
C ILE A 43 7.31 12.42 -1.41
N ASP A 44 6.40 11.46 -1.40
CA ASP A 44 6.70 10.10 -0.95
C ASP A 44 7.76 9.41 -1.84
N PRO A 45 7.66 9.45 -3.19
CA PRO A 45 8.72 8.91 -4.05
C PRO A 45 10.07 9.60 -3.90
N MET A 46 10.10 10.91 -3.66
CA MET A 46 11.36 11.62 -3.38
C MET A 46 11.96 11.17 -2.05
N PHE A 47 11.17 11.05 -1.00
CA PHE A 47 11.61 10.57 0.30
C PHE A 47 12.16 9.14 0.22
N HIS A 48 11.47 8.24 -0.48
CA HIS A 48 11.92 6.86 -0.66
C HIS A 48 13.30 6.81 -1.31
N ARG A 49 13.53 7.60 -2.35
CA ARG A 49 14.84 7.66 -3.04
C ARG A 49 15.91 8.34 -2.21
N ALA A 50 15.61 9.52 -1.66
CA ALA A 50 16.63 10.34 -1.00
C ALA A 50 17.00 9.81 0.40
N VAL A 51 16.06 9.26 1.13
CA VAL A 51 16.25 8.85 2.53
C VAL A 51 16.43 7.34 2.69
N LEU A 52 15.62 6.55 1.97
CA LEU A 52 15.66 5.09 2.09
C LEU A 52 16.54 4.43 1.02
N GLY A 53 16.97 5.15 -0.01
CA GLY A 53 17.71 4.58 -1.14
C GLY A 53 16.88 3.59 -1.96
N VAL A 54 15.54 3.69 -1.90
CA VAL A 54 14.61 2.79 -2.58
C VAL A 54 14.08 3.43 -3.85
N GLU A 55 14.18 2.74 -4.98
CA GLU A 55 13.58 3.19 -6.24
C GLU A 55 12.05 3.29 -6.07
N SER A 56 11.47 4.41 -6.51
CA SER A 56 10.06 4.69 -6.30
C SER A 56 9.44 5.43 -7.48
N HIS A 57 8.24 4.99 -7.88
CA HIS A 57 7.49 5.48 -9.04
C HIS A 57 6.04 5.78 -8.68
N ASN A 58 5.35 6.50 -9.54
CA ASN A 58 3.91 6.71 -9.42
C ASN A 58 3.15 5.74 -10.34
N LEU A 59 2.01 5.25 -9.85
CA LEU A 59 1.02 4.53 -10.63
C LEU A 59 -0.32 5.23 -10.46
N ASP A 60 -0.91 5.68 -11.55
CA ASP A 60 -2.13 6.47 -11.49
C ASP A 60 -3.14 5.98 -12.53
N LEU A 61 -4.28 5.48 -12.05
CA LEU A 61 -5.39 5.03 -12.90
C LEU A 61 -6.32 6.16 -13.34
N PHE A 62 -6.12 7.38 -12.83
CA PHE A 62 -6.83 8.55 -13.32
C PHE A 62 -6.26 9.06 -14.64
N PHE A 63 -4.92 9.11 -14.73
CA PHE A 63 -4.23 9.58 -15.94
C PHE A 63 -3.82 8.47 -16.88
N SER A 64 -3.80 7.21 -16.44
CA SER A 64 -3.30 6.08 -17.21
C SER A 64 -4.34 4.96 -17.31
N ALA A 65 -4.46 4.38 -18.48
CA ALA A 65 -5.24 3.16 -18.66
C ALA A 65 -4.67 2.01 -17.80
N PRO A 66 -5.51 1.05 -17.35
CA PRO A 66 -5.07 -0.10 -16.56
C PRO A 66 -3.90 -0.89 -17.19
N GLN A 67 -3.89 -1.03 -18.52
CA GLN A 67 -2.82 -1.70 -19.25
C GLN A 67 -1.48 -0.96 -19.14
N THR A 68 -1.51 0.38 -19.16
CA THR A 68 -0.33 1.22 -18.96
C THR A 68 0.20 1.10 -17.55
N ALA A 69 -0.68 1.13 -16.53
CA ALA A 69 -0.29 0.94 -15.14
C ALA A 69 0.36 -0.44 -14.90
N ARG A 70 -0.21 -1.50 -15.49
CA ARG A 70 0.39 -2.85 -15.45
C ARG A 70 1.77 -2.90 -16.09
N ALA A 71 1.93 -2.28 -17.25
CA ALA A 71 3.20 -2.25 -17.99
C ALA A 71 4.28 -1.49 -17.20
N LEU A 72 3.94 -0.33 -16.63
CA LEU A 72 4.84 0.46 -15.77
C LEU A 72 5.22 -0.32 -14.51
N TYR A 73 4.25 -0.94 -13.84
CA TYR A 73 4.51 -1.78 -12.68
C TYR A 73 5.47 -2.92 -13.04
N ALA A 74 5.16 -3.70 -14.05
CA ALA A 74 5.98 -4.83 -14.46
C ALA A 74 7.42 -4.41 -14.83
N ARG A 75 7.56 -3.28 -15.56
CA ARG A 75 8.85 -2.74 -15.96
C ARG A 75 9.71 -2.35 -14.76
N HIS A 76 9.15 -1.61 -13.80
CA HIS A 76 9.90 -1.06 -12.66
C HIS A 76 10.02 -2.02 -11.48
N ALA A 77 9.16 -3.04 -11.41
CA ALA A 77 9.29 -4.12 -10.43
C ALA A 77 10.29 -5.19 -10.87
N ALA A 78 10.64 -5.24 -12.16
CA ALA A 78 11.57 -6.23 -12.69
C ALA A 78 12.96 -6.13 -12.03
N GLY A 79 13.50 -7.26 -11.61
CA GLY A 79 14.83 -7.33 -10.97
C GLY A 79 14.84 -7.01 -9.47
N HIS A 80 13.72 -6.58 -8.90
CA HIS A 80 13.59 -6.34 -7.47
C HIS A 80 13.10 -7.60 -6.71
N GLY A 81 13.52 -7.75 -5.46
CA GLY A 81 13.09 -8.85 -4.58
C GLY A 81 11.74 -8.60 -3.92
N ALA A 82 11.31 -7.33 -3.87
CA ALA A 82 10.02 -6.92 -3.33
C ALA A 82 9.47 -5.69 -4.05
N ALA A 83 8.15 -5.56 -4.13
CA ALA A 83 7.45 -4.39 -4.64
C ALA A 83 6.32 -4.00 -3.69
N VAL A 84 6.34 -2.77 -3.21
CA VAL A 84 5.33 -2.22 -2.30
C VAL A 84 4.63 -1.06 -2.99
N VAL A 85 3.32 -1.19 -3.17
CA VAL A 85 2.46 -0.14 -3.72
C VAL A 85 1.74 0.55 -2.57
N GLU A 86 2.02 1.80 -2.30
CA GLU A 86 1.29 2.58 -1.29
C GLU A 86 0.05 3.23 -1.90
N GLY A 87 -1.12 2.90 -1.36
CA GLY A 87 -2.38 3.50 -1.75
C GLY A 87 -2.51 4.95 -1.30
N ALA A 88 -3.18 5.76 -2.07
CA ALA A 88 -3.63 7.10 -1.67
C ALA A 88 -4.95 7.01 -0.90
N MET A 89 -5.26 7.99 -0.05
CA MET A 89 -6.54 8.14 0.66
C MET A 89 -7.00 6.85 1.39
N GLY A 90 -8.30 6.57 1.42
CA GLY A 90 -8.85 5.30 1.88
C GLY A 90 -8.86 4.25 0.77
N TYR A 91 -9.00 2.98 1.16
CA TYR A 91 -8.87 1.85 0.22
C TYR A 91 -9.86 1.92 -0.94
N TYR A 92 -11.10 2.31 -0.67
CA TYR A 92 -12.15 2.45 -1.67
C TYR A 92 -12.40 3.91 -2.10
N ASP A 93 -11.64 4.87 -1.53
CA ASP A 93 -11.80 6.27 -1.88
C ASP A 93 -11.16 6.53 -3.25
N GLY A 94 -11.98 6.66 -4.27
CA GLY A 94 -11.59 7.03 -5.61
C GLY A 94 -11.93 8.49 -5.94
N LEU A 95 -12.27 8.74 -7.19
CA LEU A 95 -12.55 10.09 -7.69
C LEU A 95 -13.65 10.78 -6.91
N GLY A 96 -13.33 11.95 -6.36
CA GLY A 96 -14.27 12.76 -5.60
C GLY A 96 -14.73 12.15 -4.28
N GLY A 97 -14.17 11.01 -3.87
CA GLY A 97 -14.57 10.29 -2.65
C GLY A 97 -15.95 9.63 -2.74
N VAL A 98 -16.55 9.55 -3.94
CA VAL A 98 -17.91 9.02 -4.18
C VAL A 98 -17.90 7.78 -5.09
N THR A 99 -16.78 7.45 -5.70
CA THR A 99 -16.59 6.26 -6.55
C THR A 99 -15.34 5.52 -6.13
N ASP A 100 -15.20 4.27 -6.56
CA ASP A 100 -13.98 3.47 -6.41
C ASP A 100 -13.00 3.64 -7.58
N THR A 101 -13.36 4.42 -8.60
CA THR A 101 -12.53 4.71 -9.75
C THR A 101 -11.22 5.39 -9.33
N ALA A 102 -10.10 4.87 -9.80
CA ALA A 102 -8.75 5.28 -9.45
C ALA A 102 -8.40 5.14 -7.94
N SER A 103 -9.17 4.36 -7.19
CA SER A 103 -8.88 4.03 -5.79
C SER A 103 -7.70 3.05 -5.65
N ALA A 104 -7.19 2.94 -4.43
CA ALA A 104 -6.20 1.92 -4.10
C ALA A 104 -6.72 0.49 -4.31
N TRP A 105 -8.04 0.26 -4.13
CA TRP A 105 -8.70 -1.00 -4.43
C TRP A 105 -8.63 -1.31 -5.94
N GLN A 106 -9.03 -0.38 -6.80
CA GLN A 106 -8.96 -0.59 -8.23
C GLN A 106 -7.53 -0.84 -8.71
N LEU A 107 -6.55 -0.16 -8.12
CA LEU A 107 -5.14 -0.40 -8.44
C LEU A 107 -4.69 -1.80 -8.01
N ALA A 108 -5.07 -2.25 -6.81
CA ALA A 108 -4.77 -3.61 -6.33
C ALA A 108 -5.39 -4.68 -7.25
N ASP A 109 -6.66 -4.51 -7.63
CA ASP A 109 -7.37 -5.38 -8.58
C ASP A 109 -6.70 -5.36 -9.96
N THR A 110 -6.37 -4.17 -10.47
CA THR A 110 -5.67 -4.00 -11.75
C THR A 110 -4.34 -4.73 -11.79
N LEU A 111 -3.58 -4.73 -10.71
CA LEU A 111 -2.26 -5.35 -10.61
C LEU A 111 -2.30 -6.82 -10.15
N ASP A 112 -3.47 -7.34 -9.79
CA ASP A 112 -3.67 -8.66 -9.17
C ASP A 112 -2.77 -8.85 -7.92
N LEU A 113 -2.76 -7.84 -7.03
CA LEU A 113 -1.95 -7.83 -5.83
C LEU A 113 -2.79 -7.92 -4.56
N PRO A 114 -2.31 -8.65 -3.53
CA PRO A 114 -2.95 -8.66 -2.22
C PRO A 114 -2.83 -7.28 -1.56
N ALA A 115 -3.88 -6.85 -0.86
CA ALA A 115 -3.88 -5.63 -0.07
C ALA A 115 -3.60 -5.91 1.41
N LEU A 116 -2.64 -5.19 1.98
CA LEU A 116 -2.37 -5.13 3.42
C LEU A 116 -2.96 -3.84 3.98
N LEU A 117 -3.90 -3.97 4.93
CA LEU A 117 -4.57 -2.81 5.51
C LEU A 117 -3.87 -2.33 6.78
N VAL A 118 -3.48 -1.07 6.80
CA VAL A 118 -3.01 -0.34 7.98
C VAL A 118 -4.24 0.21 8.71
N VAL A 119 -4.54 -0.34 9.87
CA VAL A 119 -5.68 0.06 10.69
C VAL A 119 -5.16 0.75 11.96
N ARG A 120 -5.62 1.98 12.20
CA ARG A 120 -5.41 2.67 13.47
C ARG A 120 -6.61 2.43 14.36
N PRO A 121 -6.50 1.62 15.42
CA PRO A 121 -7.60 1.40 16.35
C PRO A 121 -8.00 2.73 16.99
N LYS A 122 -9.31 3.03 17.00
CA LYS A 122 -9.84 4.14 17.78
C LYS A 122 -10.07 3.66 19.21
N GLY A 123 -9.34 4.30 20.15
CA GLY A 123 -9.75 4.34 21.54
C GLY A 123 -9.63 3.01 22.31
N GLY A 124 -8.69 2.95 23.12
CA GLY A 124 -8.59 2.35 24.44
C GLY A 124 -7.61 3.22 25.17
N LYS A 125 -7.99 3.77 26.32
CA LYS A 125 -6.98 4.23 27.27
C LYS A 125 -6.05 3.04 27.45
N PRO A 126 -4.72 3.23 27.44
CA PRO A 126 -3.85 2.17 27.91
C PRO A 126 -4.28 1.89 29.35
N ASP A 127 -4.80 0.70 29.58
CA ASP A 127 -5.00 0.25 30.94
C ASP A 127 -3.64 0.33 31.62
N ALA A 128 -3.61 0.88 32.83
CA ALA A 128 -2.41 1.10 33.62
C ALA A 128 -1.75 -0.20 34.11
N GLY A 129 -1.89 -1.28 33.36
CA GLY A 129 -1.27 -2.57 33.58
C GLY A 129 -0.78 -3.08 32.25
N GLY A 130 0.54 -3.06 32.02
CA GLY A 130 1.27 -3.38 30.78
C GLY A 130 0.94 -4.74 30.14
N GLY A 131 -0.24 -4.87 29.60
CA GLY A 131 -0.66 -5.96 28.75
C GLY A 131 -0.87 -5.45 27.33
N ALA A 132 -0.19 -6.04 26.36
CA ALA A 132 -0.46 -5.79 24.95
C ALA A 132 -1.95 -5.98 24.69
N ALA A 133 -2.65 -4.89 24.27
CA ALA A 133 -4.04 -4.96 23.90
C ALA A 133 -4.19 -5.93 22.74
N ARG A 134 -4.77 -7.10 22.99
CA ARG A 134 -5.28 -7.98 21.95
C ARG A 134 -6.46 -7.26 21.30
N ALA A 135 -6.37 -7.00 20.03
CA ALA A 135 -7.53 -6.63 19.22
C ALA A 135 -8.38 -7.89 19.06
N ASP A 136 -9.28 -8.14 20.02
CA ASP A 136 -10.26 -9.20 19.92
C ASP A 136 -11.21 -8.85 18.77
N GLY A 137 -11.15 -9.61 17.68
CA GLY A 137 -12.10 -9.54 16.58
C GLY A 137 -11.55 -9.23 15.18
N VAL A 138 -10.26 -9.02 15.00
CA VAL A 138 -9.67 -8.94 13.65
C VAL A 138 -8.93 -10.25 13.39
N PRO A 139 -9.37 -11.08 12.45
CA PRO A 139 -8.59 -12.28 12.08
C PRO A 139 -7.21 -11.84 11.58
N HIS A 140 -6.16 -12.36 12.21
CA HIS A 140 -4.79 -12.24 11.74
C HIS A 140 -4.72 -12.80 10.32
N THR A 141 -4.29 -11.97 9.36
CA THR A 141 -4.17 -12.32 7.94
C THR A 141 -5.49 -12.54 7.19
N ALA A 142 -6.23 -11.49 6.93
CA ALA A 142 -7.18 -11.49 5.84
C ALA A 142 -6.46 -11.09 4.54
N SER A 143 -5.89 -12.06 3.84
CA SER A 143 -5.61 -11.91 2.41
C SER A 143 -6.95 -11.97 1.70
N TYR A 144 -7.51 -10.83 1.37
CA TYR A 144 -8.75 -10.76 0.61
C TYR A 144 -8.41 -11.03 -0.87
N ARG A 145 -8.52 -12.29 -1.30
CA ARG A 145 -8.66 -12.62 -2.71
C ARG A 145 -10.14 -12.48 -3.03
N GLY A 146 -10.52 -11.37 -3.62
CA GLY A 146 -11.87 -11.19 -4.13
C GLY A 146 -12.06 -12.02 -5.40
N ASN A 147 -12.47 -13.28 -5.28
CA ASN A 147 -13.14 -13.98 -6.35
C ASN A 147 -14.59 -13.50 -6.37
N PHE A 148 -14.90 -12.53 -7.19
CA PHE A 148 -16.26 -12.32 -7.65
C PHE A 148 -16.39 -13.05 -8.99
N ALA A 149 -16.90 -14.29 -8.94
CA ALA A 149 -17.54 -14.91 -10.09
C ALA A 149 -18.89 -14.22 -10.29
N GLN A 150 -19.13 -13.83 -11.54
CA GLN A 150 -20.31 -13.36 -12.26
C GLN A 150 -21.63 -13.21 -11.51
#